data_451dd966ff04c517499a6630c322af45
#
_entry.id   451dd966ff04c517499a6630c322af45
#
_cell.length_a   1.000
_cell.length_b   1.000
_cell.length_c   1.000
_cell.angle_alpha   90.00
_cell.angle_beta   90.00
_cell.angle_gamma   90.00
#
_symmetry.space_group_name_H-M   'P 1'
#
loop_
_entity.id
_entity.type
_entity.pdbx_description
1 polymer ?
#
loop_
_entity_poly.entity_id
_entity_poly.type
_entity_poly.pdbx_seq_one_letter_code
_entity_poly.pdbx_strand_id
1 'polypeptide(L)'
;MCRVIAIANQKGGVGKTTTTSNLGIGLAKQGKKVLLIDADAQGSLTASLGYTEPDAIEITLASVMGSLIKDEEVEPMEGILHHEEGIDLMPGNIELSGLEVSLVNVMSRERIMQEYISMVRDYYDYILIDCMPSLGMITINAFACADSILIPVQAEYLPVKVLQQLIKNIGKVKRQINPKLEIEGILLTMVDSRTNYARDISAMLKEAYGSRVKIFTNIIPISVRAAEISAEGVSIYKHDPKGKVASAYNSLTEEVLANEQ
;
A
#
# COMPACT_ATOMS: atom_id res chain seq x y z
N MET A 1 -1.28 -8.64 17.45
CA MET A 1 -1.11 -7.17 17.39
C MET A 1 -1.23 -6.75 15.93
N CYS A 2 -2.07 -5.77 15.61
CA CYS A 2 -2.28 -5.36 14.23
C CYS A 2 -1.01 -4.71 13.65
N ARG A 3 -0.62 -5.08 12.41
CA ARG A 3 0.46 -4.44 11.66
C ARG A 3 -0.10 -3.53 10.58
N VAL A 4 0.34 -2.29 10.57
CA VAL A 4 -0.03 -1.28 9.56
C VAL A 4 1.13 -1.08 8.60
N ILE A 5 0.94 -1.44 7.32
CA ILE A 5 1.97 -1.37 6.28
C ILE A 5 1.51 -0.40 5.19
N ALA A 6 2.24 0.69 4.98
CA ALA A 6 2.02 1.57 3.83
C ALA A 6 2.77 1.05 2.60
N ILE A 7 2.08 0.97 1.46
CA ILE A 7 2.70 0.59 0.18
C ILE A 7 2.92 1.87 -0.63
N ALA A 8 4.18 2.30 -0.74
CA ALA A 8 4.48 3.63 -1.24
C ALA A 8 5.67 3.67 -2.21
N ASN A 9 5.52 4.46 -3.26
CA ASN A 9 6.59 4.91 -4.15
C ASN A 9 6.14 6.19 -4.88
N GLN A 10 7.04 7.15 -5.04
CA GLN A 10 6.78 8.39 -5.77
C GLN A 10 6.59 8.19 -7.28
N LYS A 11 7.07 7.07 -7.83
CA LYS A 11 6.86 6.72 -9.24
C LYS A 11 5.50 6.05 -9.43
N GLY A 12 4.72 6.53 -10.41
CA GLY A 12 3.50 5.87 -10.86
C GLY A 12 3.81 4.57 -11.60
N GLY A 13 2.84 3.64 -11.64
CA GLY A 13 2.94 2.42 -12.43
C GLY A 13 3.95 1.39 -11.94
N VAL A 14 4.41 1.45 -10.69
CA VAL A 14 5.36 0.47 -10.12
C VAL A 14 4.68 -0.73 -9.44
N GLY A 15 3.38 -0.87 -9.56
CA GLY A 15 2.61 -1.98 -8.99
C GLY A 15 2.26 -1.82 -7.52
N LYS A 16 2.10 -0.59 -7.00
CA LYS A 16 1.63 -0.34 -5.63
C LYS A 16 0.27 -0.99 -5.39
N THR A 17 -0.73 -0.57 -6.11
CA THR A 17 -2.12 -1.06 -6.03
C THR A 17 -2.21 -2.57 -6.21
N THR A 18 -1.54 -3.12 -7.23
CA THR A 18 -1.48 -4.56 -7.47
C THR A 18 -0.81 -5.31 -6.31
N THR A 19 0.21 -4.72 -5.70
CA THR A 19 0.86 -5.30 -4.52
C THR A 19 -0.06 -5.23 -3.31
N THR A 20 -0.74 -4.09 -3.08
CA THR A 20 -1.66 -3.93 -1.95
C THR A 20 -2.79 -4.94 -2.01
N SER A 21 -3.48 -5.06 -3.15
CA SER A 21 -4.60 -6.00 -3.33
C SER A 21 -4.14 -7.47 -3.18
N ASN A 22 -3.08 -7.88 -3.88
CA ASN A 22 -2.68 -9.28 -3.88
C ASN A 22 -1.95 -9.71 -2.59
N LEU A 23 -1.17 -8.84 -1.96
CA LEU A 23 -0.61 -9.12 -0.63
C LEU A 23 -1.72 -9.22 0.42
N GLY A 24 -2.70 -8.29 0.40
CA GLY A 24 -3.82 -8.32 1.34
C GLY A 24 -4.65 -9.59 1.22
N ILE A 25 -5.03 -9.98 0.00
CA ILE A 25 -5.77 -11.22 -0.25
C ILE A 25 -4.89 -12.44 0.08
N GLY A 26 -3.59 -12.39 -0.19
CA GLY A 26 -2.65 -13.44 0.22
C GLY A 26 -2.63 -13.64 1.74
N LEU A 27 -2.60 -12.56 2.53
CA LEU A 27 -2.67 -12.61 3.99
C LEU A 27 -4.03 -13.16 4.47
N ALA A 28 -5.14 -12.74 3.85
CA ALA A 28 -6.47 -13.26 4.17
C ALA A 28 -6.57 -14.78 3.90
N LYS A 29 -5.98 -15.28 2.82
CA LYS A 29 -5.87 -16.72 2.53
C LYS A 29 -5.06 -17.49 3.58
N GLN A 30 -4.19 -16.83 4.33
CA GLN A 30 -3.46 -17.38 5.48
C GLN A 30 -4.24 -17.22 6.80
N GLY A 31 -5.53 -16.85 6.74
CA GLY A 31 -6.42 -16.73 7.89
C GLY A 31 -6.28 -15.43 8.67
N LYS A 32 -5.58 -14.43 8.14
CA LYS A 32 -5.47 -13.10 8.78
C LYS A 32 -6.69 -12.23 8.45
N LYS A 33 -7.11 -11.42 9.40
CA LYS A 33 -8.10 -10.35 9.19
C LYS A 33 -7.39 -9.14 8.60
N VAL A 34 -7.79 -8.72 7.41
CA VAL A 34 -7.07 -7.71 6.63
C VAL A 34 -8.00 -6.58 6.21
N LEU A 35 -7.59 -5.34 6.51
CA LEU A 35 -8.18 -4.13 5.95
C LEU A 35 -7.22 -3.53 4.91
N LEU A 36 -7.75 -3.25 3.72
CA LEU A 36 -7.09 -2.44 2.72
C LEU A 36 -7.63 -1.01 2.77
N ILE A 37 -6.77 -0.03 2.65
CA ILE A 37 -7.16 1.40 2.62
C ILE A 37 -6.65 1.99 1.31
N ASP A 38 -7.57 2.52 0.51
CA ASP A 38 -7.24 3.24 -0.72
C ASP A 38 -6.98 4.73 -0.39
N ALA A 39 -5.71 5.10 -0.31
CA ALA A 39 -5.27 6.47 -0.03
C ALA A 39 -4.78 7.20 -1.30
N ASP A 40 -5.28 6.78 -2.46
CA ASP A 40 -5.06 7.46 -3.74
C ASP A 40 -6.36 8.07 -4.26
N ALA A 41 -6.34 9.36 -4.59
CA ALA A 41 -7.48 10.09 -5.16
C ALA A 41 -7.97 9.52 -6.50
N GLN A 42 -7.17 8.66 -7.14
CA GLN A 42 -7.61 7.95 -8.34
C GLN A 42 -8.55 6.77 -8.05
N GLY A 43 -8.72 6.36 -6.78
CA GLY A 43 -9.56 5.23 -6.41
C GLY A 43 -9.15 3.90 -7.06
N SER A 44 -7.86 3.77 -7.40
CA SER A 44 -7.38 2.64 -8.21
C SER A 44 -7.47 1.31 -7.49
N LEU A 45 -7.22 1.26 -6.19
CA LEU A 45 -7.39 0.04 -5.40
C LEU A 45 -8.87 -0.34 -5.31
N THR A 46 -9.72 0.64 -5.04
CA THR A 46 -11.18 0.49 -4.98
C THR A 46 -11.72 -0.10 -6.28
N ALA A 47 -11.36 0.51 -7.42
CA ALA A 47 -11.78 0.03 -8.73
C ALA A 47 -11.23 -1.38 -9.04
N SER A 48 -9.97 -1.67 -8.68
CA SER A 48 -9.34 -2.97 -8.93
C SER A 48 -9.92 -4.12 -8.11
N LEU A 49 -10.72 -3.82 -7.10
CA LEU A 49 -11.47 -4.78 -6.28
C LEU A 49 -12.96 -4.87 -6.69
N GLY A 50 -13.31 -4.40 -7.88
CA GLY A 50 -14.65 -4.54 -8.46
C GLY A 50 -15.62 -3.40 -8.16
N TYR A 51 -15.22 -2.39 -7.38
CA TYR A 51 -16.03 -1.18 -7.15
C TYR A 51 -15.69 -0.14 -8.23
N THR A 52 -16.25 -0.33 -9.44
CA THR A 52 -15.84 0.36 -10.68
C THR A 52 -16.16 1.86 -10.72
N GLU A 53 -17.04 2.33 -9.82
CA GLU A 53 -17.40 3.75 -9.71
C GLU A 53 -17.06 4.29 -8.31
N PRO A 54 -15.77 4.48 -7.97
CA PRO A 54 -15.35 4.94 -6.64
C PRO A 54 -15.98 6.27 -6.23
N ASP A 55 -16.20 7.18 -7.18
CA ASP A 55 -16.79 8.50 -6.93
C ASP A 55 -18.30 8.45 -6.61
N ALA A 56 -18.95 7.31 -6.83
CA ALA A 56 -20.35 7.08 -6.45
C ALA A 56 -20.50 6.50 -5.01
N ILE A 57 -19.37 6.16 -4.36
CA ILE A 57 -19.40 5.63 -2.99
C ILE A 57 -19.56 6.78 -2.02
N GLU A 58 -20.60 6.70 -1.18
CA GLU A 58 -20.99 7.79 -0.28
C GLU A 58 -19.99 7.99 0.87
N ILE A 59 -19.52 6.89 1.48
CA ILE A 59 -18.59 6.95 2.61
C ILE A 59 -17.24 6.36 2.19
N THR A 60 -16.23 7.22 2.21
CA THR A 60 -14.86 6.89 1.77
C THR A 60 -13.85 7.37 2.80
N LEU A 61 -12.58 7.05 2.62
CA LEU A 61 -11.50 7.58 3.46
C LEU A 61 -11.53 9.12 3.54
N ALA A 62 -11.91 9.79 2.44
CA ALA A 62 -11.99 11.24 2.42
C ALA A 62 -13.07 11.78 3.34
N SER A 63 -14.28 11.20 3.32
CA SER A 63 -15.38 11.61 4.19
C SER A 63 -15.08 11.33 5.65
N VAL A 64 -14.55 10.14 5.97
CA VAL A 64 -14.16 9.77 7.34
C VAL A 64 -13.09 10.73 7.90
N MET A 65 -12.01 10.97 7.16
CA MET A 65 -10.99 11.93 7.59
C MET A 65 -11.54 13.36 7.66
N GLY A 66 -12.50 13.72 6.79
CA GLY A 66 -13.17 15.00 6.79
C GLY A 66 -14.01 15.25 8.04
N SER A 67 -14.72 14.21 8.52
CA SER A 67 -15.48 14.25 9.78
C SER A 67 -14.55 14.38 10.99
N LEU A 68 -13.44 13.62 11.03
CA LEU A 68 -12.43 13.74 12.11
C LEU A 68 -11.82 15.17 12.17
N ILE A 69 -11.58 15.81 11.03
CA ILE A 69 -11.08 17.20 10.99
C ILE A 69 -12.07 18.19 11.61
N LYS A 70 -13.37 17.89 11.56
CA LYS A 70 -14.45 18.72 12.11
C LYS A 70 -14.84 18.36 13.54
N ASP A 71 -14.11 17.41 14.17
CA ASP A 71 -14.45 16.83 15.47
C ASP A 71 -15.88 16.22 15.50
N GLU A 72 -16.34 15.68 14.34
CA GLU A 72 -17.60 14.94 14.22
C GLU A 72 -17.39 13.48 14.66
N GLU A 73 -18.43 12.85 15.20
CA GLU A 73 -18.40 11.46 15.62
C GLU A 73 -18.33 10.54 14.40
N VAL A 74 -17.43 9.56 14.44
CA VAL A 74 -17.21 8.58 13.37
C VAL A 74 -17.34 7.17 13.95
N GLU A 75 -18.18 6.36 13.33
CA GLU A 75 -18.29 4.94 13.67
C GLU A 75 -17.12 4.17 13.02
N PRO A 76 -16.35 3.36 13.78
CA PRO A 76 -15.12 2.74 13.30
C PRO A 76 -15.25 1.93 12.00
N MET A 77 -16.39 1.22 11.86
CA MET A 77 -16.62 0.32 10.71
C MET A 77 -17.44 0.96 9.59
N GLU A 78 -17.78 2.24 9.72
CA GLU A 78 -18.56 2.97 8.72
C GLU A 78 -17.80 3.10 7.41
N GLY A 79 -18.44 2.82 6.29
CA GLY A 79 -17.85 2.89 4.95
C GLY A 79 -16.93 1.71 4.59
N ILE A 80 -16.72 0.77 5.50
CA ILE A 80 -15.92 -0.42 5.19
C ILE A 80 -16.72 -1.39 4.33
N LEU A 81 -16.18 -1.74 3.17
CA LEU A 81 -16.74 -2.68 2.20
C LEU A 81 -16.12 -4.06 2.40
N HIS A 82 -16.98 -5.10 2.39
CA HIS A 82 -16.52 -6.49 2.52
C HIS A 82 -16.35 -7.12 1.13
N HIS A 83 -15.16 -7.59 0.84
CA HIS A 83 -14.83 -8.21 -0.45
C HIS A 83 -14.93 -9.75 -0.38
N GLU A 84 -15.42 -10.37 -1.45
CA GLU A 84 -15.66 -11.83 -1.52
C GLU A 84 -14.39 -12.68 -1.32
N GLU A 85 -13.18 -12.15 -1.54
CA GLU A 85 -11.91 -12.83 -1.30
C GLU A 85 -11.41 -12.69 0.16
N GLY A 86 -12.28 -12.26 1.08
CA GLY A 86 -12.04 -12.30 2.53
C GLY A 86 -11.21 -11.15 3.09
N ILE A 87 -11.15 -10.03 2.39
CA ILE A 87 -10.58 -8.77 2.89
C ILE A 87 -11.66 -7.72 3.05
N ASP A 88 -11.38 -6.72 3.85
CA ASP A 88 -12.17 -5.51 3.97
C ASP A 88 -11.46 -4.35 3.26
N LEU A 89 -12.25 -3.38 2.78
CA LEU A 89 -11.75 -2.21 2.07
C LEU A 89 -12.35 -0.93 2.64
N MET A 90 -11.51 0.03 3.01
CA MET A 90 -11.88 1.44 3.12
C MET A 90 -11.62 2.10 1.76
N PRO A 91 -12.68 2.46 1.02
CA PRO A 91 -12.52 2.98 -0.34
C PRO A 91 -11.94 4.39 -0.37
N GLY A 92 -11.22 4.71 -1.44
CA GLY A 92 -10.75 6.03 -1.78
C GLY A 92 -11.40 6.54 -3.07
N ASN A 93 -11.50 7.85 -3.20
CA ASN A 93 -12.07 8.50 -4.38
C ASN A 93 -11.44 9.88 -4.60
N ILE A 94 -11.94 10.62 -5.63
CA ILE A 94 -11.42 11.94 -6.02
C ILE A 94 -11.48 12.99 -4.89
N GLU A 95 -12.36 12.83 -3.90
CA GLU A 95 -12.49 13.75 -2.77
C GLU A 95 -11.22 13.85 -1.93
N LEU A 96 -10.36 12.80 -1.93
CA LEU A 96 -9.05 12.85 -1.30
C LEU A 96 -8.18 14.02 -1.80
N SER A 97 -8.35 14.43 -3.08
CA SER A 97 -7.65 15.62 -3.61
C SER A 97 -8.10 16.92 -2.93
N GLY A 98 -9.40 17.04 -2.67
CA GLY A 98 -9.95 18.18 -1.93
C GLY A 98 -9.54 18.17 -0.45
N LEU A 99 -9.54 17.00 0.15
CA LEU A 99 -9.09 16.80 1.52
C LEU A 99 -7.61 17.18 1.69
N GLU A 100 -6.75 16.83 0.74
CA GLU A 100 -5.33 17.19 0.77
C GLU A 100 -5.10 18.72 0.86
N VAL A 101 -5.91 19.48 0.13
CA VAL A 101 -5.89 20.95 0.21
C VAL A 101 -6.40 21.44 1.57
N SER A 102 -7.47 20.84 2.07
CA SER A 102 -8.08 21.21 3.36
C SER A 102 -7.13 20.97 4.54
N LEU A 103 -6.35 19.90 4.51
CA LEU A 103 -5.37 19.54 5.55
C LEU A 103 -4.30 20.63 5.78
N VAL A 104 -4.03 21.51 4.82
CA VAL A 104 -2.99 22.55 4.94
C VAL A 104 -3.17 23.43 6.18
N ASN A 105 -4.42 23.72 6.56
CA ASN A 105 -4.77 24.61 7.66
C ASN A 105 -5.21 23.86 8.93
N VAL A 106 -5.15 22.54 8.95
CA VAL A 106 -5.60 21.72 10.09
C VAL A 106 -4.47 21.57 11.11
N MET A 107 -4.82 21.64 12.40
CA MET A 107 -3.89 21.36 13.49
C MET A 107 -3.59 19.85 13.52
N SER A 108 -2.34 19.48 13.78
CA SER A 108 -1.88 18.06 13.78
C SER A 108 -2.25 17.30 12.49
N ARG A 109 -2.32 17.99 11.37
CA ARG A 109 -2.74 17.51 10.05
C ARG A 109 -2.07 16.24 9.57
N GLU A 110 -0.91 15.90 10.12
CA GLU A 110 -0.15 14.69 9.78
C GLU A 110 -0.72 13.43 10.46
N ARG A 111 -1.66 13.55 11.41
CA ARG A 111 -2.12 12.49 12.30
C ARG A 111 -3.60 12.15 12.16
N ILE A 112 -4.33 12.76 11.24
CA ILE A 112 -5.77 12.52 11.10
C ILE A 112 -6.04 11.05 10.73
N MET A 113 -5.28 10.48 9.79
CA MET A 113 -5.40 9.05 9.47
C MET A 113 -4.99 8.15 10.65
N GLN A 114 -4.04 8.58 11.48
CA GLN A 114 -3.64 7.84 12.69
C GLN A 114 -4.81 7.72 13.67
N GLU A 115 -5.63 8.74 13.79
CA GLU A 115 -6.84 8.74 14.61
C GLU A 115 -7.80 7.66 14.10
N TYR A 116 -8.14 7.65 12.81
CA TYR A 116 -8.96 6.60 12.21
C TYR A 116 -8.37 5.20 12.40
N ILE A 117 -7.07 5.02 12.12
CA ILE A 117 -6.40 3.72 12.31
C ILE A 117 -6.50 3.25 13.76
N SER A 118 -6.41 4.15 14.75
CA SER A 118 -6.54 3.77 16.16
C SER A 118 -7.92 3.21 16.52
N MET A 119 -8.97 3.63 15.81
CA MET A 119 -10.34 3.16 16.00
C MET A 119 -10.57 1.75 15.42
N VAL A 120 -9.91 1.43 14.29
CA VAL A 120 -10.17 0.19 13.55
C VAL A 120 -9.14 -0.92 13.81
N ARG A 121 -7.93 -0.60 14.28
CA ARG A 121 -6.82 -1.55 14.35
C ARG A 121 -7.07 -2.80 15.19
N ASP A 122 -7.96 -2.74 16.17
CA ASP A 122 -8.24 -3.88 17.05
C ASP A 122 -9.13 -4.95 16.38
N TYR A 123 -9.72 -4.64 15.24
CA TYR A 123 -10.54 -5.56 14.44
C TYR A 123 -9.71 -6.39 13.46
N TYR A 124 -8.45 -5.97 13.16
CA TYR A 124 -7.62 -6.53 12.10
C TYR A 124 -6.25 -7.02 12.59
N ASP A 125 -5.70 -8.00 11.88
CA ASP A 125 -4.32 -8.45 12.04
C ASP A 125 -3.36 -7.59 11.19
N TYR A 126 -3.85 -7.16 10.01
CA TYR A 126 -3.12 -6.33 9.06
C TYR A 126 -3.98 -5.20 8.51
N ILE A 127 -3.37 -4.03 8.37
CA ILE A 127 -3.93 -2.90 7.61
C ILE A 127 -2.90 -2.52 6.55
N LEU A 128 -3.27 -2.60 5.27
CA LEU A 128 -2.41 -2.20 4.15
C LEU A 128 -2.94 -0.91 3.53
N ILE A 129 -2.09 0.12 3.41
CA ILE A 129 -2.47 1.43 2.88
C ILE A 129 -1.84 1.61 1.50
N ASP A 130 -2.66 1.68 0.44
CA ASP A 130 -2.21 2.00 -0.93
C ASP A 130 -2.01 3.50 -1.08
N CYS A 131 -0.76 3.95 -1.19
CA CYS A 131 -0.43 5.36 -1.23
C CYS A 131 -0.37 5.89 -2.67
N MET A 132 -0.82 7.14 -2.87
CA MET A 132 -0.66 7.85 -4.13
C MET A 132 0.83 8.02 -4.53
N PRO A 133 1.15 8.23 -5.82
CA PRO A 133 2.53 8.40 -6.29
C PRO A 133 3.06 9.82 -6.01
N SER A 134 2.83 10.32 -4.80
CA SER A 134 3.29 11.63 -4.33
C SER A 134 3.67 11.57 -2.85
N LEU A 135 4.36 12.60 -2.36
CA LEU A 135 4.62 12.80 -0.93
C LEU A 135 3.77 13.96 -0.39
N GLY A 136 2.51 13.98 -0.77
CA GLY A 136 1.54 14.93 -0.23
C GLY A 136 1.12 14.60 1.21
N MET A 137 0.17 15.38 1.73
CA MET A 137 -0.28 15.26 3.11
C MET A 137 -0.96 13.92 3.40
N ILE A 138 -1.68 13.34 2.43
CA ILE A 138 -2.29 12.01 2.59
C ILE A 138 -1.22 10.93 2.75
N THR A 139 -0.16 10.94 1.93
CA THR A 139 0.97 10.01 2.07
C THR A 139 1.72 10.19 3.40
N ILE A 140 1.88 11.44 3.86
CA ILE A 140 2.48 11.72 5.18
C ILE A 140 1.61 11.16 6.30
N ASN A 141 0.28 11.28 6.21
CA ASN A 141 -0.67 10.68 7.14
C ASN A 141 -0.54 9.15 7.17
N ALA A 142 -0.43 8.51 6.01
CA ALA A 142 -0.19 7.07 5.92
C ALA A 142 1.12 6.67 6.64
N PHE A 143 2.21 7.43 6.44
CA PHE A 143 3.48 7.16 7.13
C PHE A 143 3.43 7.47 8.63
N ALA A 144 2.62 8.43 9.04
CA ALA A 144 2.46 8.79 10.46
C ALA A 144 1.81 7.66 11.26
N CYS A 145 0.92 6.88 10.67
CA CYS A 145 0.21 5.78 11.32
C CYS A 145 0.76 4.38 11.01
N ALA A 146 1.62 4.24 9.99
CA ALA A 146 2.18 2.95 9.62
C ALA A 146 3.27 2.47 10.59
N ASP A 147 3.34 1.16 10.80
CA ASP A 147 4.46 0.50 11.47
C ASP A 147 5.64 0.36 10.50
N SER A 148 5.35 0.08 9.22
CA SER A 148 6.38 -0.07 8.20
C SER A 148 5.92 0.36 6.80
N ILE A 149 6.90 0.55 5.89
CA ILE A 149 6.67 0.92 4.49
C ILE A 149 7.27 -0.15 3.58
N LEU A 150 6.43 -0.78 2.75
CA LEU A 150 6.85 -1.62 1.64
C LEU A 150 7.00 -0.76 0.39
N ILE A 151 8.15 -0.86 -0.29
CA ILE A 151 8.49 -0.01 -1.43
C ILE A 151 8.56 -0.86 -2.70
N PRO A 152 7.50 -0.92 -3.53
CA PRO A 152 7.56 -1.57 -4.84
C PRO A 152 8.42 -0.73 -5.79
N VAL A 153 9.34 -1.40 -6.51
CA VAL A 153 10.27 -0.78 -7.46
C VAL A 153 10.29 -1.58 -8.74
N GLN A 154 10.00 -0.93 -9.87
CA GLN A 154 10.08 -1.56 -11.18
C GLN A 154 11.53 -1.78 -11.61
N ALA A 155 11.83 -3.01 -12.09
CA ALA A 155 13.20 -3.41 -12.41
C ALA A 155 13.77 -2.83 -13.71
N GLU A 156 12.94 -2.24 -14.60
CA GLU A 156 13.40 -1.75 -15.91
C GLU A 156 14.17 -0.43 -15.85
N TYR A 157 13.84 0.43 -14.93
CA TYR A 157 14.51 1.71 -14.74
C TYR A 157 14.52 2.08 -13.27
N LEU A 158 15.69 1.96 -12.65
CA LEU A 158 15.86 2.41 -11.27
C LEU A 158 16.25 3.89 -11.28
N PRO A 159 15.34 4.82 -11.03
CA PRO A 159 15.74 6.18 -10.73
C PRO A 159 16.30 6.18 -9.30
N VAL A 160 17.59 5.84 -9.17
CA VAL A 160 18.31 5.82 -7.88
C VAL A 160 18.03 7.10 -7.08
N LYS A 161 17.95 8.23 -7.76
CA LYS A 161 17.61 9.53 -7.15
C LYS A 161 16.20 9.56 -6.52
N VAL A 162 15.20 8.97 -7.17
CA VAL A 162 13.80 8.98 -6.67
C VAL A 162 13.68 8.09 -5.43
N LEU A 163 14.29 6.90 -5.47
CA LEU A 163 14.33 6.00 -4.31
C LEU A 163 15.10 6.62 -3.14
N GLN A 164 16.24 7.26 -3.40
CA GLN A 164 16.99 7.98 -2.38
C GLN A 164 16.18 9.10 -1.75
N GLN A 165 15.42 9.86 -2.56
CA GLN A 165 14.57 10.92 -2.07
C GLN A 165 13.43 10.37 -1.20
N LEU A 166 12.81 9.26 -1.61
CA LEU A 166 11.77 8.58 -0.83
C LEU A 166 12.34 8.13 0.53
N ILE A 167 13.45 7.38 0.54
CA ILE A 167 14.09 6.91 1.79
C ILE A 167 14.48 8.10 2.70
N LYS A 168 14.98 9.20 2.13
CA LYS A 168 15.28 10.42 2.88
C LYS A 168 14.03 11.02 3.53
N ASN A 169 12.91 11.03 2.82
CA ASN A 169 11.64 11.57 3.34
C ASN A 169 11.04 10.65 4.40
N ILE A 170 11.08 9.33 4.20
CA ILE A 170 10.72 8.34 5.25
C ILE A 170 11.56 8.63 6.51
N GLY A 171 12.86 8.83 6.37
CA GLY A 171 13.74 9.18 7.49
C GLY A 171 13.39 10.51 8.18
N LYS A 172 12.80 11.49 7.46
CA LYS A 172 12.29 12.72 8.09
C LYS A 172 11.02 12.45 8.90
N VAL A 173 10.05 11.69 8.32
CA VAL A 173 8.83 11.31 9.02
C VAL A 173 9.18 10.50 10.26
N LYS A 174 10.08 9.52 10.16
CA LYS A 174 10.57 8.74 11.31
C LYS A 174 11.11 9.63 12.44
N ARG A 175 11.92 10.64 12.12
CA ARG A 175 12.50 11.52 13.15
C ARG A 175 11.53 12.52 13.76
N GLN A 176 10.55 13.00 12.99
CA GLN A 176 9.73 14.16 13.38
C GLN A 176 8.30 13.80 13.79
N ILE A 177 7.74 12.69 13.26
CA ILE A 177 6.32 12.39 13.37
C ILE A 177 6.10 10.99 13.98
N ASN A 178 6.73 9.95 13.41
CA ASN A 178 6.54 8.55 13.79
C ASN A 178 7.89 7.86 14.04
N PRO A 179 8.46 7.95 15.26
CA PRO A 179 9.78 7.36 15.58
C PRO A 179 9.86 5.83 15.39
N LYS A 180 8.71 5.13 15.38
CA LYS A 180 8.63 3.68 15.22
C LYS A 180 8.61 3.23 13.77
N LEU A 181 8.44 4.15 12.82
CA LEU A 181 8.32 3.83 11.40
C LEU A 181 9.58 3.11 10.90
N GLU A 182 9.41 1.95 10.29
CA GLU A 182 10.47 1.17 9.68
C GLU A 182 10.28 1.05 8.15
N ILE A 183 11.28 0.59 7.43
CA ILE A 183 11.12 0.17 6.05
C ILE A 183 10.96 -1.36 6.05
N GLU A 184 9.78 -1.85 5.66
CA GLU A 184 9.48 -3.28 5.53
C GLU A 184 10.43 -3.96 4.54
N GLY A 185 10.67 -3.30 3.43
CA GLY A 185 11.61 -3.73 2.41
C GLY A 185 11.33 -3.12 1.04
N ILE A 186 12.28 -3.32 0.13
CA ILE A 186 12.14 -2.99 -1.28
C ILE A 186 11.72 -4.25 -2.02
N LEU A 187 10.59 -4.17 -2.74
CA LEU A 187 10.05 -5.25 -3.58
C LEU A 187 10.31 -4.95 -5.05
N LEU A 188 11.05 -5.80 -5.74
CA LEU A 188 11.21 -5.71 -7.19
C LEU A 188 9.96 -6.21 -7.89
N THR A 189 9.38 -5.37 -8.75
CA THR A 189 8.16 -5.64 -9.50
C THR A 189 8.40 -5.58 -11.01
N MET A 190 7.50 -6.22 -11.79
CA MET A 190 7.54 -6.23 -13.26
C MET A 190 8.89 -6.70 -13.80
N VAL A 191 9.46 -7.73 -13.16
CA VAL A 191 10.78 -8.25 -13.52
C VAL A 191 10.67 -9.18 -14.72
N ASP A 192 11.39 -8.88 -15.81
CA ASP A 192 11.59 -9.84 -16.89
C ASP A 192 12.80 -10.72 -16.58
N SER A 193 12.54 -11.92 -16.06
CA SER A 193 13.59 -12.88 -15.65
C SER A 193 14.46 -13.40 -16.83
N ARG A 194 14.08 -13.11 -18.09
CA ARG A 194 14.85 -13.49 -19.28
C ARG A 194 16.04 -12.55 -19.50
N THR A 195 16.05 -11.39 -18.84
CA THR A 195 17.08 -10.37 -19.02
C THR A 195 18.14 -10.43 -17.94
N ASN A 196 19.41 -10.20 -18.31
CA ASN A 196 20.49 -10.01 -17.32
C ASN A 196 20.28 -8.73 -16.51
N TYR A 197 19.59 -7.75 -17.10
CA TYR A 197 19.30 -6.46 -16.50
C TYR A 197 18.60 -6.55 -15.13
N ALA A 198 17.65 -7.47 -14.99
CA ALA A 198 16.97 -7.69 -13.70
C ALA A 198 17.93 -8.17 -12.60
N ARG A 199 18.93 -8.98 -12.96
CA ARG A 199 19.98 -9.43 -12.03
C ARG A 199 20.90 -8.27 -11.63
N ASP A 200 21.27 -7.45 -12.61
CA ASP A 200 22.15 -6.29 -12.38
C ASP A 200 21.47 -5.26 -11.47
N ILE A 201 20.18 -4.97 -11.69
CA ILE A 201 19.39 -4.10 -10.82
C ILE A 201 19.28 -4.66 -9.39
N SER A 202 19.02 -5.95 -9.25
CA SER A 202 18.99 -6.60 -7.93
C SER A 202 20.33 -6.51 -7.21
N ALA A 203 21.43 -6.72 -7.93
CA ALA A 203 22.78 -6.59 -7.39
C ALA A 203 23.09 -5.12 -6.98
N MET A 204 22.78 -4.15 -7.83
CA MET A 204 22.94 -2.72 -7.54
C MET A 204 22.12 -2.28 -6.31
N LEU A 205 20.89 -2.75 -6.16
CA LEU A 205 20.06 -2.46 -4.99
C LEU A 205 20.69 -3.05 -3.71
N LYS A 206 21.14 -4.30 -3.79
CA LYS A 206 21.80 -4.97 -2.65
C LYS A 206 23.08 -4.26 -2.25
N GLU A 207 23.87 -3.80 -3.21
CA GLU A 207 25.09 -3.04 -2.95
C GLU A 207 24.79 -1.66 -2.34
N ALA A 208 23.82 -0.92 -2.91
CA ALA A 208 23.50 0.44 -2.49
C ALA A 208 22.73 0.51 -1.16
N TYR A 209 21.84 -0.45 -0.90
CA TYR A 209 20.87 -0.39 0.20
C TYR A 209 20.85 -1.60 1.12
N GLY A 210 21.35 -2.77 0.70
CA GLY A 210 21.19 -4.04 1.38
C GLY A 210 21.74 -4.09 2.81
N SER A 211 22.65 -3.17 3.17
CA SER A 211 23.15 -3.01 4.55
C SER A 211 22.22 -2.19 5.45
N ARG A 212 21.23 -1.49 4.89
CA ARG A 212 20.37 -0.52 5.59
C ARG A 212 18.88 -0.81 5.46
N VAL A 213 18.49 -1.44 4.34
CA VAL A 213 17.09 -1.70 3.99
C VAL A 213 16.99 -3.13 3.48
N LYS A 214 16.04 -3.90 4.01
CA LYS A 214 15.72 -5.22 3.49
C LYS A 214 15.32 -5.13 2.01
N ILE A 215 15.82 -6.04 1.21
CA ILE A 215 15.34 -6.26 -0.15
C ILE A 215 14.66 -7.62 -0.15
N PHE A 216 13.39 -7.66 -0.52
CA PHE A 216 12.65 -8.91 -0.59
C PHE A 216 13.35 -9.90 -1.53
N THR A 217 13.40 -11.14 -1.11
CA THR A 217 14.00 -12.24 -1.90
C THR A 217 13.10 -12.57 -3.08
N ASN A 218 11.79 -12.49 -2.85
CA ASN A 218 10.78 -12.72 -3.86
C ASN A 218 10.61 -11.49 -4.74
N ILE A 219 10.51 -11.72 -6.04
CA ILE A 219 10.31 -10.69 -7.07
C ILE A 219 9.00 -10.95 -7.79
N ILE A 220 8.30 -9.90 -8.19
CA ILE A 220 7.06 -10.01 -8.95
C ILE A 220 7.38 -9.94 -10.45
N PRO A 221 7.16 -11.02 -11.21
CA PRO A 221 7.46 -11.04 -12.63
C PRO A 221 6.48 -10.18 -13.42
N ILE A 222 6.94 -9.68 -14.58
CA ILE A 222 6.05 -9.03 -15.55
C ILE A 222 5.05 -10.06 -16.08
N SER A 223 3.77 -9.65 -16.18
CA SER A 223 2.70 -10.50 -16.68
C SER A 223 1.57 -9.66 -17.27
N VAL A 224 1.10 -10.04 -18.47
CA VAL A 224 -0.11 -9.45 -19.06
C VAL A 224 -1.33 -9.75 -18.19
N ARG A 225 -1.44 -10.97 -17.68
CA ARG A 225 -2.55 -11.36 -16.79
C ARG A 225 -2.63 -10.52 -15.51
N ALA A 226 -1.49 -10.12 -14.96
CA ALA A 226 -1.47 -9.22 -13.82
C ALA A 226 -1.95 -7.80 -14.15
N ALA A 227 -1.92 -7.38 -15.41
CA ALA A 227 -2.49 -6.12 -15.85
C ALA A 227 -4.02 -6.23 -16.10
N GLU A 228 -4.52 -7.41 -16.42
CA GLU A 228 -5.94 -7.68 -16.69
C GLU A 228 -6.79 -7.70 -15.41
N ILE A 229 -6.22 -8.12 -14.26
CA ILE A 229 -6.96 -8.29 -12.99
C ILE A 229 -7.68 -7.03 -12.53
N SER A 230 -7.09 -5.86 -12.76
CA SER A 230 -7.70 -4.59 -12.38
C SER A 230 -8.99 -4.28 -13.17
N ALA A 231 -9.13 -4.82 -14.37
CA ALA A 231 -10.33 -4.67 -15.19
C ALA A 231 -11.44 -5.68 -14.79
N GLU A 232 -11.04 -6.80 -14.20
CA GLU A 232 -11.97 -7.88 -13.81
C GLU A 232 -12.43 -7.76 -12.33
N GLY A 233 -11.82 -6.88 -11.54
CA GLY A 233 -12.17 -6.68 -10.14
C GLY A 233 -11.83 -7.88 -9.24
N VAL A 234 -10.81 -8.66 -9.59
CA VAL A 234 -10.43 -9.89 -8.86
C VAL A 234 -8.92 -9.94 -8.62
N SER A 235 -8.49 -10.77 -7.67
CA SER A 235 -7.05 -10.99 -7.44
C SER A 235 -6.42 -11.88 -8.51
N ILE A 236 -5.07 -11.86 -8.54
CA ILE A 236 -4.30 -12.80 -9.37
C ILE A 236 -4.54 -14.26 -8.93
N TYR A 237 -4.88 -14.48 -7.68
CA TYR A 237 -5.18 -15.82 -7.16
C TYR A 237 -6.46 -16.42 -7.72
N LYS A 238 -7.43 -15.56 -8.08
CA LYS A 238 -8.68 -15.97 -8.71
C LYS A 238 -8.53 -16.04 -10.24
N HIS A 239 -7.87 -15.05 -10.84
CA HIS A 239 -7.69 -14.92 -12.28
C HIS A 239 -6.71 -15.96 -12.86
N ASP A 240 -5.53 -16.15 -12.23
CA ASP A 240 -4.48 -17.08 -12.68
C ASP A 240 -3.84 -17.82 -11.50
N PRO A 241 -4.59 -18.72 -10.81
CA PRO A 241 -4.17 -19.34 -9.54
C PRO A 241 -2.91 -20.20 -9.65
N LYS A 242 -2.57 -20.68 -10.85
CA LYS A 242 -1.37 -21.47 -11.12
C LYS A 242 -0.26 -20.67 -11.79
N GLY A 243 -0.48 -19.39 -11.97
CA GLY A 243 0.46 -18.49 -12.63
C GLY A 243 1.67 -18.14 -11.78
N LYS A 244 2.73 -17.71 -12.46
CA LYS A 244 3.97 -17.30 -11.78
C LYS A 244 3.77 -16.09 -10.86
N VAL A 245 2.85 -15.18 -11.20
CA VAL A 245 2.56 -13.99 -10.38
C VAL A 245 1.81 -14.38 -9.11
N ALA A 246 0.83 -15.30 -9.18
CA ALA A 246 0.15 -15.81 -8.01
C ALA A 246 1.13 -16.51 -7.05
N SER A 247 2.03 -17.34 -7.59
CA SER A 247 3.10 -17.96 -6.80
C SER A 247 4.03 -16.92 -6.16
N ALA A 248 4.40 -15.87 -6.91
CA ALA A 248 5.28 -14.81 -6.40
C ALA A 248 4.63 -14.03 -5.25
N TYR A 249 3.33 -13.69 -5.35
CA TYR A 249 2.62 -13.03 -4.25
C TYR A 249 2.40 -13.97 -3.04
N ASN A 250 2.19 -15.27 -3.24
CA ASN A 250 2.18 -16.22 -2.13
C ASN A 250 3.52 -16.21 -1.37
N SER A 251 4.63 -16.29 -2.10
CA SER A 251 5.97 -16.25 -1.49
C SER A 251 6.26 -14.91 -0.81
N LEU A 252 5.78 -13.78 -1.37
CA LEU A 252 5.86 -12.47 -0.70
C LEU A 252 5.06 -12.46 0.59
N THR A 253 3.85 -13.04 0.59
CA THR A 253 3.00 -13.16 1.78
C THR A 253 3.71 -13.93 2.89
N GLU A 254 4.32 -15.08 2.56
CA GLU A 254 5.11 -15.88 3.50
C GLU A 254 6.31 -15.06 4.06
N GLU A 255 7.00 -14.30 3.20
CA GLU A 255 8.13 -13.48 3.61
C GLU A 255 7.72 -12.30 4.51
N VAL A 256 6.53 -11.73 4.31
CA VAL A 256 5.96 -10.69 5.19
C VAL A 256 5.53 -11.28 6.53
N LEU A 257 4.90 -12.47 6.54
CA LEU A 257 4.53 -13.17 7.77
C LEU A 257 5.76 -13.58 8.60
N ALA A 258 6.85 -14.00 7.95
CA ALA A 258 8.09 -14.36 8.64
C ALA A 258 8.76 -13.16 9.35
N ASN A 259 8.44 -11.93 8.97
CA ASN A 259 8.90 -10.71 9.64
C ASN A 259 8.14 -10.38 10.95
N GLU A 260 7.12 -11.17 11.32
CA GLU A 260 6.40 -11.03 12.60
C GLU A 260 7.21 -11.54 13.81
N GLN A 261 8.31 -12.26 13.57
CA GLN A 261 9.19 -12.83 14.61
C GLN A 261 10.39 -11.90 14.86
#